data_392ed301011436f22b0f5f3d016a1dd5
#
_entry.id   392ed301011436f22b0f5f3d016a1dd5
#
_cell.length_a   1.000
_cell.length_b   1.000
_cell.length_c   1.000
_cell.angle_alpha   90.00
_cell.angle_beta   90.00
_cell.angle_gamma   90.00
#
_symmetry.space_group_name_H-M   'P 1'
#
loop_
_entity.id
_entity.type
_entity.pdbx_description
1 polymer ?
#
loop_
_entity_poly.entity_id
_entity_poly.type
_entity_poly.pdbx_seq_one_letter_code
_entity_poly.pdbx_strand_id
1 'polypeptide(L)'
;MSQYKVSVIMASYNGEKYISDAIQSLLDQTFQDWELVICDDCSTDNTYQILKRYAEKYPDKFQVLHNEKNLRLAASLNRCIEYTRGEYIARMDDDDVSLPERFAKEVAYLDAHPDVSLVSANIKLFDEDGIWGVRKCSVELNARNIYRYHPIVHPTVMIRKKDLVEVGGYTVSPLTSRTEDYDLWCKLMYANKKAHNLDEIVLNYRENRTSMKKRKFQFRVDACKLALHWRKKLGLPVSENYYAFKHILHGLVPQALIRYYHKRKFGKNL
;
A
#
# COMPACT_ATOMS: atom_id res chain seq x y z
N MET A 1 -9.70 -23.66 8.96
CA MET A 1 -8.28 -23.27 8.91
C MET A 1 -8.07 -22.55 7.60
N SER A 2 -7.25 -21.48 7.55
CA SER A 2 -6.85 -20.82 6.29
C SER A 2 -6.07 -21.81 5.43
N GLN A 3 -6.24 -21.74 4.10
CA GLN A 3 -5.54 -22.62 3.16
C GLN A 3 -4.08 -22.18 2.96
N TYR A 4 -3.79 -20.90 3.16
CA TYR A 4 -2.45 -20.29 3.08
C TYR A 4 -2.18 -19.43 4.32
N LYS A 5 -0.91 -19.21 4.61
CA LYS A 5 -0.53 -18.26 5.66
C LYS A 5 -0.70 -16.81 5.17
N VAL A 6 -0.30 -16.52 3.94
CA VAL A 6 -0.35 -15.18 3.35
C VAL A 6 -1.16 -15.17 2.05
N SER A 7 -2.10 -14.26 1.91
CA SER A 7 -2.67 -13.86 0.61
C SER A 7 -2.11 -12.50 0.21
N VAL A 8 -1.40 -12.46 -0.90
CA VAL A 8 -0.99 -11.18 -1.51
C VAL A 8 -2.16 -10.61 -2.28
N ILE A 9 -2.51 -9.35 -2.06
CA ILE A 9 -3.47 -8.62 -2.87
C ILE A 9 -2.79 -7.58 -3.73
N MET A 10 -3.13 -7.55 -5.02
CA MET A 10 -2.60 -6.62 -6.01
C MET A 10 -3.71 -6.17 -6.95
N ALA A 11 -3.68 -4.91 -7.37
CA ALA A 11 -4.54 -4.42 -8.45
C ALA A 11 -3.65 -3.73 -9.48
N SER A 12 -3.88 -4.05 -10.76
CA SER A 12 -3.09 -3.53 -11.87
C SER A 12 -3.98 -2.83 -12.89
N TYR A 13 -3.51 -1.72 -13.44
CA TYR A 13 -4.12 -1.02 -14.56
C TYR A 13 -3.03 -0.48 -15.49
N ASN A 14 -2.90 -1.08 -16.69
CA ASN A 14 -1.86 -0.77 -17.67
C ASN A 14 -0.45 -0.92 -17.07
N GLY A 15 -0.22 -2.08 -16.43
CA GLY A 15 1.03 -2.43 -15.73
C GLY A 15 1.99 -3.30 -16.54
N GLU A 16 1.76 -3.53 -17.84
CA GLU A 16 2.50 -4.49 -18.68
C GLU A 16 4.02 -4.32 -18.57
N LYS A 17 4.50 -3.07 -18.35
CA LYS A 17 5.93 -2.75 -18.28
C LYS A 17 6.63 -3.37 -17.06
N TYR A 18 5.93 -3.50 -15.92
CA TYR A 18 6.57 -3.82 -14.63
C TYR A 18 5.96 -5.03 -13.92
N ILE A 19 4.75 -5.44 -14.31
CA ILE A 19 4.01 -6.48 -13.61
C ILE A 19 4.78 -7.81 -13.53
N SER A 20 5.58 -8.15 -14.53
CA SER A 20 6.39 -9.36 -14.53
C SER A 20 7.50 -9.31 -13.49
N ASP A 21 8.15 -8.17 -13.29
CA ASP A 21 9.18 -7.98 -12.27
C ASP A 21 8.57 -8.07 -10.87
N ALA A 22 7.39 -7.46 -10.67
CA ALA A 22 6.66 -7.51 -9.42
C ALA A 22 6.28 -8.95 -9.07
N ILE A 23 5.71 -9.71 -10.01
CA ILE A 23 5.34 -11.12 -9.81
C ILE A 23 6.58 -11.98 -9.55
N GLN A 24 7.66 -11.79 -10.31
CA GLN A 24 8.89 -12.56 -10.10
C GLN A 24 9.44 -12.36 -8.69
N SER A 25 9.41 -11.14 -8.17
CA SER A 25 9.86 -10.84 -6.80
C SER A 25 9.02 -11.52 -5.71
N LEU A 26 7.76 -11.85 -6.01
CA LEU A 26 6.92 -12.68 -5.12
C LEU A 26 7.29 -14.17 -5.24
N LEU A 27 7.58 -14.65 -6.45
CA LEU A 27 8.04 -16.04 -6.65
C LEU A 27 9.38 -16.31 -5.96
N ASP A 28 10.23 -15.27 -5.85
CA ASP A 28 11.55 -15.31 -5.21
C ASP A 28 11.49 -15.20 -3.67
N GLN A 29 10.30 -15.11 -3.06
CA GLN A 29 10.17 -15.07 -1.60
C GLN A 29 10.70 -16.34 -0.96
N THR A 30 11.45 -16.24 0.14
CA THR A 30 11.94 -17.40 0.90
C THR A 30 10.81 -18.10 1.66
N PHE A 31 9.78 -17.40 2.06
CA PHE A 31 8.57 -17.96 2.65
C PHE A 31 7.60 -18.36 1.54
N GLN A 32 7.23 -19.66 1.46
CA GLN A 32 6.53 -20.22 0.31
C GLN A 32 5.02 -20.46 0.50
N ASP A 33 4.49 -20.35 1.75
CA ASP A 33 3.07 -20.57 2.06
C ASP A 33 2.26 -19.30 1.79
N TRP A 34 2.14 -18.95 0.51
CA TRP A 34 1.40 -17.77 0.04
C TRP A 34 0.68 -18.00 -1.29
N GLU A 35 -0.37 -17.23 -1.51
CA GLU A 35 -1.08 -17.08 -2.79
C GLU A 35 -1.09 -15.62 -3.24
N LEU A 36 -1.29 -15.38 -4.54
CA LEU A 36 -1.55 -14.06 -5.12
C LEU A 36 -2.98 -14.00 -5.66
N VAL A 37 -3.78 -13.06 -5.13
CA VAL A 37 -5.05 -12.64 -5.70
C VAL A 37 -4.84 -11.28 -6.36
N ILE A 38 -4.88 -11.24 -7.67
CA ILE A 38 -4.64 -10.03 -8.45
C ILE A 38 -5.85 -9.65 -9.30
N CYS A 39 -6.20 -8.38 -9.28
CA CYS A 39 -7.30 -7.84 -10.09
C CYS A 39 -6.74 -6.94 -11.20
N ASP A 40 -6.93 -7.34 -12.45
CA ASP A 40 -6.78 -6.44 -13.59
C ASP A 40 -7.98 -5.50 -13.65
N ASP A 41 -7.71 -4.20 -13.54
CA ASP A 41 -8.73 -3.15 -13.46
C ASP A 41 -9.11 -2.61 -14.85
N CYS A 42 -9.44 -3.50 -15.79
CA CYS A 42 -9.78 -3.19 -17.17
C CYS A 42 -8.61 -2.57 -17.95
N SER A 43 -7.44 -3.20 -17.92
CA SER A 43 -6.27 -2.76 -18.69
C SER A 43 -6.52 -2.80 -20.20
N THR A 44 -5.92 -1.86 -20.92
CA THR A 44 -5.98 -1.72 -22.37
C THR A 44 -4.69 -2.16 -23.07
N ASP A 45 -3.65 -2.48 -22.29
CA ASP A 45 -2.39 -3.04 -22.73
C ASP A 45 -2.35 -4.57 -22.55
N ASN A 46 -1.16 -5.20 -22.57
CA ASN A 46 -1.03 -6.64 -22.43
C ASN A 46 -1.06 -7.15 -20.97
N THR A 47 -1.36 -6.30 -19.99
CA THR A 47 -1.36 -6.66 -18.56
C THR A 47 -2.18 -7.92 -18.30
N TYR A 48 -3.44 -7.93 -18.72
CA TYR A 48 -4.34 -9.06 -18.48
C TYR A 48 -3.84 -10.38 -19.11
N GLN A 49 -3.28 -10.32 -20.33
CA GLN A 49 -2.69 -11.46 -21.01
C GLN A 49 -1.48 -12.02 -20.27
N ILE A 50 -0.64 -11.13 -19.72
CA ILE A 50 0.50 -11.52 -18.90
C ILE A 50 0.02 -12.26 -17.63
N LEU A 51 -0.96 -11.70 -16.93
CA LEU A 51 -1.53 -12.28 -15.72
C LEU A 51 -2.14 -13.67 -15.97
N LYS A 52 -2.86 -13.85 -17.08
CA LYS A 52 -3.41 -15.17 -17.44
C LYS A 52 -2.32 -16.23 -17.62
N ARG A 53 -1.22 -15.89 -18.28
CA ARG A 53 -0.08 -16.84 -18.45
C ARG A 53 0.51 -17.25 -17.10
N TYR A 54 0.61 -16.34 -16.12
CA TYR A 54 1.05 -16.69 -14.78
C TYR A 54 0.05 -17.58 -14.06
N ALA A 55 -1.26 -17.33 -14.17
CA ALA A 55 -2.29 -18.19 -13.60
C ALA A 55 -2.29 -19.60 -14.20
N GLU A 56 -2.09 -19.73 -15.53
CA GLU A 56 -1.94 -21.01 -16.20
C GLU A 56 -0.69 -21.78 -15.74
N LYS A 57 0.42 -21.06 -15.50
CA LYS A 57 1.68 -21.66 -15.05
C LYS A 57 1.68 -22.04 -13.56
N TYR A 58 0.95 -21.32 -12.73
CA TYR A 58 0.90 -21.49 -11.28
C TYR A 58 -0.55 -21.52 -10.75
N PRO A 59 -1.40 -22.48 -11.19
CA PRO A 59 -2.84 -22.47 -10.93
C PRO A 59 -3.21 -22.53 -9.45
N ASP A 60 -2.37 -23.15 -8.61
CA ASP A 60 -2.61 -23.25 -7.17
C ASP A 60 -2.29 -21.94 -6.43
N LYS A 61 -1.34 -21.16 -6.93
CA LYS A 61 -0.84 -19.94 -6.29
C LYS A 61 -1.47 -18.65 -6.81
N PHE A 62 -2.00 -18.64 -8.04
CA PHE A 62 -2.44 -17.39 -8.70
C PHE A 62 -3.93 -17.42 -8.98
N GLN A 63 -4.63 -16.41 -8.47
CA GLN A 63 -6.00 -16.13 -8.83
C GLN A 63 -6.09 -14.76 -9.49
N VAL A 64 -6.47 -14.74 -10.77
CA VAL A 64 -6.60 -13.53 -11.58
C VAL A 64 -8.06 -13.16 -11.71
N LEU A 65 -8.39 -11.95 -11.28
CA LEU A 65 -9.70 -11.32 -11.44
C LEU A 65 -9.60 -10.26 -12.55
N HIS A 66 -10.70 -10.04 -13.25
CA HIS A 66 -10.79 -8.98 -14.28
C HIS A 66 -12.05 -8.13 -14.06
N ASN A 67 -11.88 -6.81 -14.11
CA ASN A 67 -12.99 -5.86 -14.06
C ASN A 67 -13.43 -5.49 -15.49
N GLU A 68 -14.72 -5.44 -15.74
CA GLU A 68 -15.28 -5.01 -17.05
C GLU A 68 -15.11 -3.50 -17.32
N LYS A 69 -14.84 -2.73 -16.29
CA LYS A 69 -14.54 -1.29 -16.35
C LYS A 69 -13.55 -0.92 -15.26
N ASN A 70 -12.83 0.19 -15.44
CA ASN A 70 -11.90 0.68 -14.42
C ASN A 70 -12.66 1.14 -13.16
N LEU A 71 -12.52 0.37 -12.07
CA LEU A 71 -13.14 0.62 -10.76
C LEU A 71 -12.20 1.35 -9.79
N ARG A 72 -10.94 1.53 -10.16
CA ARG A 72 -9.84 2.11 -9.38
C ARG A 72 -9.37 1.21 -8.22
N LEU A 73 -8.22 1.60 -7.64
CA LEU A 73 -7.43 0.80 -6.70
C LEU A 73 -8.26 0.22 -5.54
N ALA A 74 -9.00 1.06 -4.81
CA ALA A 74 -9.73 0.63 -3.61
C ALA A 74 -10.77 -0.47 -3.91
N ALA A 75 -11.54 -0.33 -4.98
CA ALA A 75 -12.56 -1.31 -5.36
C ALA A 75 -11.92 -2.62 -5.83
N SER A 76 -10.85 -2.55 -6.63
CA SER A 76 -10.13 -3.71 -7.12
C SER A 76 -9.42 -4.46 -6.00
N LEU A 77 -8.83 -3.76 -5.00
CA LEU A 77 -8.27 -4.39 -3.81
C LEU A 77 -9.34 -5.05 -2.93
N ASN A 78 -10.50 -4.41 -2.72
CA ASN A 78 -11.61 -5.03 -1.99
C ASN A 78 -12.07 -6.31 -2.68
N ARG A 79 -12.18 -6.28 -3.99
CA ARG A 79 -12.51 -7.48 -4.76
C ARG A 79 -11.47 -8.58 -4.57
N CYS A 80 -10.18 -8.25 -4.52
CA CYS A 80 -9.15 -9.23 -4.17
C CYS A 80 -9.35 -9.82 -2.78
N ILE A 81 -9.64 -8.99 -1.76
CA ILE A 81 -9.86 -9.43 -0.37
C ILE A 81 -10.94 -10.49 -0.26
N GLU A 82 -12.03 -10.38 -1.03
CA GLU A 82 -13.14 -11.35 -1.04
C GLU A 82 -12.69 -12.77 -1.43
N TYR A 83 -11.68 -12.88 -2.29
CA TYR A 83 -11.19 -14.15 -2.82
C TYR A 83 -9.96 -14.70 -2.08
N THR A 84 -9.42 -13.97 -1.09
CA THR A 84 -8.26 -14.43 -0.32
C THR A 84 -8.59 -15.59 0.60
N ARG A 85 -7.62 -16.51 0.78
CA ARG A 85 -7.74 -17.72 1.61
C ARG A 85 -6.73 -17.74 2.75
N GLY A 86 -5.83 -16.75 2.80
CA GLY A 86 -4.75 -16.65 3.80
C GLY A 86 -5.20 -16.06 5.14
N GLU A 87 -4.42 -16.31 6.17
CA GLU A 87 -4.57 -15.71 7.50
C GLU A 87 -4.18 -14.24 7.50
N TYR A 88 -3.10 -13.90 6.80
CA TYR A 88 -2.59 -12.54 6.61
C TYR A 88 -2.85 -12.07 5.18
N ILE A 89 -3.07 -10.77 5.04
CA ILE A 89 -3.13 -10.09 3.76
C ILE A 89 -1.87 -9.24 3.60
N ALA A 90 -1.05 -9.54 2.60
CA ALA A 90 0.07 -8.71 2.18
C ALA A 90 -0.37 -7.85 0.99
N ARG A 91 -0.11 -6.54 1.06
CA ARG A 91 -0.40 -5.63 -0.05
C ARG A 91 0.86 -5.40 -0.88
N MET A 92 0.74 -5.33 -2.21
CA MET A 92 1.83 -4.97 -3.11
C MET A 92 1.33 -4.18 -4.33
N ASP A 93 2.12 -3.22 -4.81
CA ASP A 93 1.90 -2.55 -6.10
C ASP A 93 2.46 -3.39 -7.26
N ASP A 94 1.92 -3.18 -8.45
CA ASP A 94 2.27 -3.91 -9.67
C ASP A 94 3.57 -3.42 -10.35
N ASP A 95 4.20 -2.38 -9.78
CA ASP A 95 5.44 -1.79 -10.27
C ASP A 95 6.60 -1.81 -9.24
N ASP A 96 6.37 -2.39 -8.06
CA ASP A 96 7.35 -2.53 -7.00
C ASP A 96 8.07 -3.88 -7.05
N VAL A 97 9.19 -4.01 -6.31
CA VAL A 97 9.97 -5.26 -6.19
C VAL A 97 10.12 -5.64 -4.72
N SER A 98 9.51 -6.74 -4.32
CA SER A 98 9.57 -7.29 -2.96
C SER A 98 10.96 -7.90 -2.70
N LEU A 99 11.56 -7.66 -1.52
CA LEU A 99 12.81 -8.34 -1.17
C LEU A 99 12.53 -9.78 -0.70
N PRO A 100 13.45 -10.75 -0.93
CA PRO A 100 13.18 -12.18 -0.74
C PRO A 100 12.73 -12.59 0.66
N GLU A 101 13.17 -11.90 1.70
CA GLU A 101 12.85 -12.23 3.09
C GLU A 101 11.61 -11.49 3.65
N ARG A 102 10.92 -10.70 2.84
CA ARG A 102 9.82 -9.86 3.29
C ARG A 102 8.77 -10.68 4.04
N PHE A 103 8.19 -11.69 3.41
CA PHE A 103 7.10 -12.45 4.02
C PHE A 103 7.56 -13.20 5.25
N ALA A 104 8.76 -13.78 5.24
CA ALA A 104 9.30 -14.47 6.41
C ALA A 104 9.39 -13.54 7.63
N LYS A 105 9.88 -12.31 7.45
CA LYS A 105 10.02 -11.30 8.52
C LYS A 105 8.66 -10.80 9.03
N GLU A 106 7.75 -10.46 8.12
CA GLU A 106 6.43 -9.94 8.46
C GLU A 106 5.57 -11.00 9.16
N VAL A 107 5.58 -12.25 8.68
CA VAL A 107 4.88 -13.39 9.30
C VAL A 107 5.44 -13.69 10.68
N ALA A 108 6.77 -13.82 10.82
CA ALA A 108 7.40 -14.09 12.10
C ALA A 108 7.06 -13.04 13.15
N TYR A 109 7.02 -11.75 12.74
CA TYR A 109 6.65 -10.68 13.66
C TYR A 109 5.18 -10.78 14.10
N LEU A 110 4.25 -10.94 13.15
CA LEU A 110 2.83 -11.04 13.48
C LEU A 110 2.51 -12.30 14.30
N ASP A 111 3.16 -13.42 14.04
CA ASP A 111 2.98 -14.65 14.83
C ASP A 111 3.46 -14.48 16.28
N ALA A 112 4.56 -13.75 16.48
CA ALA A 112 5.10 -13.46 17.81
C ALA A 112 4.31 -12.38 18.58
N HIS A 113 3.49 -11.55 17.88
CA HIS A 113 2.75 -10.43 18.45
C HIS A 113 1.26 -10.51 18.11
N PRO A 114 0.49 -11.41 18.76
CA PRO A 114 -0.93 -11.65 18.42
C PRO A 114 -1.85 -10.44 18.66
N ASP A 115 -1.41 -9.45 19.41
CA ASP A 115 -2.10 -8.19 19.68
C ASP A 115 -1.84 -7.11 18.61
N VAL A 116 -0.86 -7.33 17.71
CA VAL A 116 -0.59 -6.45 16.56
C VAL A 116 -1.40 -6.88 15.35
N SER A 117 -2.15 -5.96 14.79
CA SER A 117 -3.04 -6.19 13.63
C SER A 117 -2.33 -6.00 12.29
N LEU A 118 -1.38 -5.07 12.24
CA LEU A 118 -0.72 -4.65 11.00
C LEU A 118 0.76 -4.38 11.24
N VAL A 119 1.59 -4.83 10.30
CA VAL A 119 2.98 -4.39 10.16
C VAL A 119 3.19 -3.67 8.83
N SER A 120 4.09 -2.70 8.85
CA SER A 120 4.67 -2.03 7.69
C SER A 120 6.19 -2.01 7.87
N ALA A 121 6.95 -1.58 6.87
CA ALA A 121 8.40 -1.61 6.95
C ALA A 121 9.06 -0.50 6.11
N ASN A 122 10.38 -0.40 6.19
CA ASN A 122 11.18 0.54 5.42
C ASN A 122 11.30 0.10 3.96
N ILE A 123 11.61 1.06 3.09
CA ILE A 123 11.76 0.83 1.64
C ILE A 123 13.03 1.48 1.10
N LYS A 124 13.58 0.89 0.03
CA LYS A 124 14.49 1.58 -0.89
C LYS A 124 13.67 2.25 -1.99
N LEU A 125 14.07 3.43 -2.38
CA LEU A 125 13.49 4.16 -3.50
C LEU A 125 14.37 3.95 -4.71
N PHE A 126 13.76 3.54 -5.84
CA PHE A 126 14.50 3.29 -7.08
C PHE A 126 13.76 3.81 -8.30
N ASP A 127 14.50 4.10 -9.34
CA ASP A 127 14.00 4.44 -10.66
C ASP A 127 14.82 3.70 -11.77
N GLU A 128 14.77 4.17 -13.00
CA GLU A 128 15.48 3.57 -14.14
C GLU A 128 17.01 3.70 -14.01
N ASP A 129 17.50 4.65 -13.21
CA ASP A 129 18.93 4.89 -12.96
C ASP A 129 19.46 4.05 -11.75
N GLY A 130 18.56 3.36 -11.02
CA GLY A 130 18.89 2.52 -9.86
C GLY A 130 18.33 3.02 -8.53
N ILE A 131 18.92 2.55 -7.42
CA ILE A 131 18.50 2.95 -6.07
C ILE A 131 19.03 4.36 -5.78
N TRP A 132 18.12 5.28 -5.43
CA TRP A 132 18.46 6.67 -5.16
C TRP A 132 18.10 7.15 -3.74
N GLY A 133 17.48 6.32 -2.91
CA GLY A 133 17.14 6.71 -1.55
C GLY A 133 16.61 5.58 -0.69
N VAL A 134 16.53 5.86 0.63
CA VAL A 134 15.90 4.99 1.62
C VAL A 134 14.87 5.80 2.41
N ARG A 135 13.64 5.29 2.50
CA ARG A 135 12.62 5.83 3.38
C ARG A 135 12.47 4.94 4.61
N LYS A 136 12.89 5.47 5.75
CA LYS A 136 12.68 4.86 7.06
C LYS A 136 11.40 5.36 7.70
N CYS A 137 10.64 4.46 8.26
CA CYS A 137 9.38 4.71 8.97
C CYS A 137 9.60 4.53 10.47
N SER A 138 10.29 5.48 11.10
CA SER A 138 10.73 5.42 12.51
C SER A 138 9.73 6.01 13.51
N VAL A 139 8.58 6.45 13.04
CA VAL A 139 7.57 7.09 13.90
C VAL A 139 6.66 6.03 14.50
N GLU A 140 6.38 6.13 15.81
CA GLU A 140 5.38 5.29 16.46
C GLU A 140 4.02 5.36 15.77
N LEU A 141 3.39 4.21 15.53
CA LEU A 141 2.09 4.10 14.87
C LEU A 141 0.95 4.25 15.88
N ASN A 142 0.62 5.48 16.21
CA ASN A 142 -0.57 5.84 16.96
C ASN A 142 -1.48 6.76 16.13
N ALA A 143 -2.72 6.95 16.58
CA ALA A 143 -3.72 7.72 15.86
C ALA A 143 -3.23 9.14 15.47
N ARG A 144 -2.52 9.82 16.38
CA ARG A 144 -2.00 11.16 16.15
C ARG A 144 -0.90 11.18 15.08
N ASN A 145 0.03 10.24 15.14
CA ASN A 145 1.14 10.16 14.19
C ASN A 145 0.70 9.71 12.81
N ILE A 146 -0.26 8.77 12.73
CA ILE A 146 -0.90 8.37 11.48
C ILE A 146 -1.60 9.57 10.83
N TYR A 147 -2.39 10.30 11.61
CA TYR A 147 -3.06 11.51 11.14
C TYR A 147 -2.08 12.57 10.58
N ARG A 148 -0.94 12.78 11.26
CA ARG A 148 0.02 13.84 10.91
C ARG A 148 0.96 13.50 9.77
N TYR A 149 1.48 12.27 9.74
CA TYR A 149 2.71 11.94 8.99
C TYR A 149 2.54 10.86 7.95
N HIS A 150 1.44 10.11 7.96
CA HIS A 150 1.22 8.95 7.07
C HIS A 150 2.44 7.99 7.08
N PRO A 151 2.81 7.46 8.26
CA PRO A 151 4.06 6.75 8.42
C PRO A 151 4.03 5.30 7.91
N ILE A 152 2.88 4.81 7.48
CA ILE A 152 2.72 3.47 6.91
C ILE A 152 2.99 3.52 5.41
N VAL A 153 3.84 2.64 4.92
CA VAL A 153 4.11 2.47 3.49
C VAL A 153 3.19 1.38 2.94
N HIS A 154 2.20 1.78 2.18
CA HIS A 154 1.12 0.89 1.73
C HIS A 154 1.61 -0.42 1.08
N PRO A 155 2.57 -0.43 0.12
CA PRO A 155 3.03 -1.68 -0.50
C PRO A 155 3.87 -2.60 0.40
N THR A 156 4.19 -2.20 1.63
CA THR A 156 4.88 -3.05 2.60
C THR A 156 3.95 -3.63 3.68
N VAL A 157 2.66 -3.37 3.57
CA VAL A 157 1.74 -3.77 4.64
C VAL A 157 1.46 -5.26 4.60
N MET A 158 1.58 -5.89 5.77
CA MET A 158 0.94 -7.18 6.08
C MET A 158 -0.02 -6.98 7.26
N ILE A 159 -1.27 -7.42 7.10
CA ILE A 159 -2.35 -7.20 8.06
C ILE A 159 -3.11 -8.51 8.32
N ARG A 160 -3.59 -8.70 9.54
CA ARG A 160 -4.50 -9.81 9.83
C ARG A 160 -5.79 -9.66 9.02
N LYS A 161 -6.14 -10.68 8.23
CA LYS A 161 -7.37 -10.66 7.41
C LYS A 161 -8.60 -10.34 8.25
N LYS A 162 -8.74 -10.94 9.44
CA LYS A 162 -9.86 -10.69 10.36
C LYS A 162 -10.03 -9.21 10.69
N ASP A 163 -8.93 -8.51 10.97
CA ASP A 163 -8.96 -7.10 11.37
C ASP A 163 -9.27 -6.18 10.17
N LEU A 164 -8.73 -6.51 8.97
CA LEU A 164 -9.04 -5.80 7.73
C LEU A 164 -10.53 -5.92 7.37
N VAL A 165 -11.11 -7.11 7.51
CA VAL A 165 -12.52 -7.37 7.24
C VAL A 165 -13.42 -6.69 8.29
N GLU A 166 -13.04 -6.72 9.57
CA GLU A 166 -13.76 -6.07 10.67
C GLU A 166 -13.93 -4.57 10.45
N VAL A 167 -12.90 -3.89 9.92
CA VAL A 167 -12.99 -2.44 9.61
C VAL A 167 -13.61 -2.16 8.24
N GLY A 168 -14.07 -3.18 7.53
CA GLY A 168 -14.76 -3.06 6.24
C GLY A 168 -13.86 -2.77 5.04
N GLY A 169 -12.58 -3.22 5.07
CA GLY A 169 -11.64 -3.06 3.95
C GLY A 169 -11.41 -1.61 3.55
N TYR A 170 -11.16 -1.37 2.25
CA TYR A 170 -10.96 -0.02 1.69
C TYR A 170 -12.29 0.70 1.46
N THR A 171 -12.39 1.97 1.81
CA THR A 171 -13.57 2.79 1.50
C THR A 171 -13.57 3.21 0.03
N VAL A 172 -14.59 2.81 -0.72
CA VAL A 172 -14.77 3.20 -2.12
C VAL A 172 -15.64 4.46 -2.17
N SER A 173 -15.00 5.61 -2.33
CA SER A 173 -15.66 6.92 -2.34
C SER A 173 -14.83 7.92 -3.15
N PRO A 174 -15.47 8.94 -3.76
CA PRO A 174 -14.74 10.07 -4.32
C PRO A 174 -13.82 10.76 -3.31
N LEU A 175 -14.25 10.81 -2.04
CA LEU A 175 -13.50 11.44 -0.95
C LEU A 175 -12.20 10.71 -0.61
N THR A 176 -12.17 9.37 -0.74
CA THR A 176 -11.00 8.54 -0.43
C THR A 176 -10.12 8.28 -1.65
N SER A 177 -10.51 8.74 -2.83
CA SER A 177 -9.72 8.54 -4.06
C SER A 177 -8.32 9.13 -3.92
N ARG A 178 -7.27 8.30 -4.07
CA ARG A 178 -5.85 8.64 -3.84
C ARG A 178 -5.45 8.84 -2.37
N THR A 179 -6.31 8.45 -1.42
CA THR A 179 -6.08 8.46 0.03
C THR A 179 -6.83 7.29 0.69
N GLU A 180 -7.10 6.24 -0.06
CA GLU A 180 -7.75 5.01 0.37
C GLU A 180 -6.96 4.29 1.47
N ASP A 181 -5.64 4.35 1.39
CA ASP A 181 -4.70 3.83 2.38
C ASP A 181 -4.77 4.63 3.70
N TYR A 182 -4.73 5.96 3.61
CA TYR A 182 -4.85 6.82 4.78
C TYR A 182 -6.18 6.62 5.52
N ASP A 183 -7.28 6.50 4.77
CA ASP A 183 -8.60 6.21 5.36
C ASP A 183 -8.60 4.88 6.11
N LEU A 184 -8.01 3.83 5.51
CA LEU A 184 -7.91 2.52 6.14
C LEU A 184 -7.08 2.57 7.44
N TRP A 185 -5.94 3.29 7.44
CA TRP A 185 -5.14 3.44 8.67
C TRP A 185 -5.91 4.17 9.77
N CYS A 186 -6.68 5.19 9.43
CA CYS A 186 -7.53 5.89 10.38
C CYS A 186 -8.67 4.99 10.91
N LYS A 187 -9.27 4.12 10.07
CA LYS A 187 -10.27 3.13 10.51
C LYS A 187 -9.67 2.14 11.51
N LEU A 188 -8.49 1.62 11.24
CA LEU A 188 -7.80 0.71 12.16
C LEU A 188 -7.50 1.37 13.51
N MET A 189 -7.02 2.62 13.51
CA MET A 189 -6.79 3.36 14.75
C MET A 189 -8.08 3.64 15.51
N TYR A 190 -9.16 3.98 14.81
CA TYR A 190 -10.48 4.19 15.42
C TYR A 190 -11.04 2.91 16.04
N ALA A 191 -10.75 1.76 15.45
CA ALA A 191 -11.08 0.43 15.99
C ALA A 191 -10.06 -0.07 17.04
N ASN A 192 -9.16 0.79 17.54
CA ASN A 192 -8.11 0.45 18.51
C ASN A 192 -7.20 -0.70 18.07
N LYS A 193 -7.01 -0.88 16.78
CA LYS A 193 -6.08 -1.88 16.25
C LYS A 193 -4.64 -1.38 16.36
N LYS A 194 -3.74 -2.26 16.82
CA LYS A 194 -2.32 -1.94 16.94
C LYS A 194 -1.60 -2.16 15.61
N ALA A 195 -0.72 -1.23 15.26
CA ALA A 195 0.14 -1.32 14.10
C ALA A 195 1.60 -1.11 14.50
N HIS A 196 2.54 -1.69 13.74
CA HIS A 196 3.97 -1.56 13.99
C HIS A 196 4.74 -1.36 12.69
N ASN A 197 5.84 -0.56 12.74
CA ASN A 197 6.81 -0.46 11.65
C ASN A 197 8.04 -1.28 11.99
N LEU A 198 8.34 -2.27 11.15
CA LEU A 198 9.60 -3.02 11.26
C LEU A 198 10.77 -2.12 10.84
N ASP A 199 11.88 -2.17 11.58
CA ASP A 199 13.12 -1.47 11.18
C ASP A 199 13.93 -2.31 10.17
N GLU A 200 13.23 -2.82 9.18
CA GLU A 200 13.75 -3.66 8.10
C GLU A 200 13.39 -3.05 6.76
N ILE A 201 14.28 -3.17 5.79
CA ILE A 201 13.96 -2.85 4.39
C ILE A 201 13.42 -4.12 3.74
N VAL A 202 12.19 -4.07 3.24
CA VAL A 202 11.50 -5.25 2.70
C VAL A 202 11.08 -5.09 1.24
N LEU A 203 11.20 -3.88 0.69
CA LEU A 203 10.70 -3.58 -0.65
C LEU A 203 11.56 -2.50 -1.33
N ASN A 204 11.78 -2.67 -2.63
CA ASN A 204 12.22 -1.60 -3.51
C ASN A 204 10.95 -0.96 -4.10
N TYR A 205 10.72 0.31 -3.76
CA TYR A 205 9.58 1.12 -4.19
C TYR A 205 9.94 1.92 -5.43
N ARG A 206 9.18 1.75 -6.51
CA ARG A 206 9.43 2.46 -7.77
C ARG A 206 8.87 3.87 -7.72
N GLU A 207 9.75 4.86 -7.75
CA GLU A 207 9.37 6.27 -7.82
C GLU A 207 9.98 6.93 -9.06
N ASN A 208 9.32 6.77 -10.20
CA ASN A 208 9.73 7.33 -11.48
C ASN A 208 9.46 8.84 -11.55
N ARG A 209 10.21 9.55 -12.42
CA ARG A 209 10.00 10.98 -12.70
C ARG A 209 8.58 11.29 -13.19
N THR A 210 7.89 10.31 -13.78
CA THR A 210 6.52 10.43 -14.30
C THR A 210 5.44 10.12 -13.25
N SER A 211 5.75 9.36 -12.19
CA SER A 211 4.82 8.98 -11.13
C SER A 211 4.28 10.18 -10.34
N MET A 212 5.03 11.28 -10.35
CA MET A 212 4.64 12.56 -9.73
C MET A 212 3.75 13.43 -10.65
N LYS A 213 2.98 12.81 -11.58
CA LYS A 213 2.02 13.56 -12.42
C LYS A 213 1.13 14.45 -11.55
N LYS A 214 0.84 15.68 -12.04
CA LYS A 214 0.00 16.67 -11.35
C LYS A 214 -1.32 16.02 -10.91
N ARG A 215 -1.44 15.74 -9.60
CA ARG A 215 -2.72 15.35 -9.02
C ARG A 215 -3.70 16.52 -9.22
N LYS A 216 -4.91 16.24 -9.70
CA LYS A 216 -5.95 17.28 -9.78
C LYS A 216 -6.11 17.92 -8.41
N PHE A 217 -6.23 19.26 -8.35
CA PHE A 217 -6.35 19.99 -7.09
C PHE A 217 -7.51 19.48 -6.22
N GLN A 218 -8.58 19.00 -6.86
CA GLN A 218 -9.72 18.38 -6.18
C GLN A 218 -9.30 17.27 -5.21
N PHE A 219 -8.35 16.40 -5.57
CA PHE A 219 -7.86 15.36 -4.64
C PHE A 219 -7.19 15.92 -3.38
N ARG A 220 -6.64 17.13 -3.45
CA ARG A 220 -6.08 17.82 -2.28
C ARG A 220 -7.17 18.36 -1.36
N VAL A 221 -8.24 18.87 -1.95
CA VAL A 221 -9.43 19.31 -1.21
C VAL A 221 -10.10 18.11 -0.54
N ASP A 222 -10.25 17.00 -1.25
CA ASP A 222 -10.87 15.78 -0.72
C ASP A 222 -10.02 15.17 0.40
N ALA A 223 -8.69 15.13 0.26
CA ALA A 223 -7.77 14.71 1.32
C ALA A 223 -7.88 15.61 2.57
N CYS A 224 -8.02 16.92 2.39
CA CYS A 224 -8.24 17.85 3.51
C CYS A 224 -9.57 17.56 4.22
N LYS A 225 -10.66 17.39 3.47
CA LYS A 225 -11.98 17.04 4.04
C LYS A 225 -11.93 15.71 4.80
N LEU A 226 -11.30 14.69 4.21
CA LEU A 226 -11.11 13.38 4.85
C LEU A 226 -10.30 13.50 6.13
N ALA A 227 -9.21 14.26 6.13
CA ALA A 227 -8.41 14.50 7.33
C ALA A 227 -9.22 15.22 8.43
N LEU A 228 -10.00 16.26 8.11
CA LEU A 228 -10.87 16.93 9.06
C LEU A 228 -11.93 15.98 9.65
N HIS A 229 -12.49 15.09 8.84
CA HIS A 229 -13.42 14.05 9.30
C HIS A 229 -12.72 13.12 10.32
N TRP A 230 -11.54 12.59 9.98
CA TRP A 230 -10.81 11.68 10.86
C TRP A 230 -10.27 12.36 12.12
N ARG A 231 -9.85 13.63 12.04
CA ARG A 231 -9.48 14.39 13.24
C ARG A 231 -10.59 14.35 14.28
N LYS A 232 -11.86 14.60 13.84
CA LYS A 232 -13.03 14.59 14.74
C LYS A 232 -13.29 13.20 15.30
N LYS A 233 -13.29 12.17 14.44
CA LYS A 233 -13.55 10.77 14.85
C LYS A 233 -12.51 10.22 15.81
N LEU A 234 -11.23 10.54 15.58
CA LEU A 234 -10.12 10.11 16.43
C LEU A 234 -9.97 10.94 17.72
N GLY A 235 -10.87 11.89 17.98
CA GLY A 235 -10.84 12.72 19.18
C GLY A 235 -9.63 13.67 19.27
N LEU A 236 -8.97 13.96 18.13
CA LEU A 236 -7.78 14.82 18.12
C LEU A 236 -8.16 16.29 18.28
N PRO A 237 -7.34 17.12 18.99
CA PRO A 237 -7.67 18.52 19.25
C PRO A 237 -7.77 19.35 17.97
N VAL A 238 -8.50 20.48 18.04
CA VAL A 238 -8.74 21.36 16.87
C VAL A 238 -7.44 21.93 16.30
N SER A 239 -6.41 22.12 17.12
CA SER A 239 -5.08 22.56 16.68
C SER A 239 -4.45 21.63 15.62
N GLU A 240 -4.84 20.36 15.55
CA GLU A 240 -4.40 19.40 14.55
C GLU A 240 -4.96 19.68 13.14
N ASN A 241 -5.96 20.57 13.00
CA ASN A 241 -6.49 20.98 11.70
C ASN A 241 -5.39 21.52 10.77
N TYR A 242 -4.30 22.07 11.31
CA TYR A 242 -3.15 22.48 10.53
C TYR A 242 -2.66 21.40 9.57
N TYR A 243 -2.62 20.15 10.02
CA TYR A 243 -2.17 19.03 9.20
C TYR A 243 -3.15 18.68 8.08
N ALA A 244 -4.46 18.86 8.29
CA ALA A 244 -5.46 18.74 7.23
C ALA A 244 -5.26 19.81 6.13
N PHE A 245 -5.08 21.07 6.52
CA PHE A 245 -4.87 22.16 5.56
C PHE A 245 -3.53 22.05 4.81
N LYS A 246 -2.53 21.37 5.39
CA LYS A 246 -1.26 21.09 4.73
C LYS A 246 -1.44 20.36 3.39
N HIS A 247 -2.49 19.53 3.23
CA HIS A 247 -2.79 18.89 1.94
C HIS A 247 -3.06 19.93 0.84
N ILE A 248 -3.80 20.99 1.14
CA ILE A 248 -4.09 22.09 0.20
C ILE A 248 -2.80 22.86 -0.10
N LEU A 249 -2.03 23.21 0.93
CA LEU A 249 -0.77 23.96 0.77
C LEU A 249 0.24 23.21 -0.10
N HIS A 250 0.38 21.88 0.08
CA HIS A 250 1.22 21.05 -0.78
C HIS A 250 0.77 21.05 -2.25
N GLY A 251 -0.51 21.31 -2.53
CA GLY A 251 -1.02 21.44 -3.89
C GLY A 251 -0.55 22.70 -4.61
N LEU A 252 -0.11 23.72 -3.87
CA LEU A 252 0.40 24.99 -4.38
C LEU A 252 1.92 24.97 -4.61
N VAL A 253 2.64 23.98 -4.06
CA VAL A 253 4.10 23.87 -4.20
C VAL A 253 4.45 23.31 -5.58
N PRO A 254 5.39 23.94 -6.33
CA PRO A 254 5.88 23.41 -7.60
C PRO A 254 6.48 22.00 -7.44
N GLN A 255 6.14 21.08 -8.34
CA GLN A 255 6.61 19.69 -8.28
C GLN A 255 8.14 19.54 -8.28
N ALA A 256 8.83 20.43 -8.99
CA ALA A 256 10.30 20.44 -9.01
C ALA A 256 10.89 20.62 -7.60
N LEU A 257 10.29 21.50 -6.78
CA LEU A 257 10.72 21.74 -5.39
C LEU A 257 10.41 20.53 -4.51
N ILE A 258 9.24 19.90 -4.68
CA ILE A 258 8.89 18.67 -3.94
C ILE A 258 9.90 17.57 -4.25
N ARG A 259 10.24 17.36 -5.53
CA ARG A 259 11.23 16.36 -5.97
C ARG A 259 12.62 16.65 -5.41
N TYR A 260 13.07 17.90 -5.48
CA TYR A 260 14.37 18.32 -4.91
C TYR A 260 14.42 18.02 -3.41
N TYR A 261 13.35 18.34 -2.68
CA TYR A 261 13.25 18.05 -1.26
C TYR A 261 13.27 16.55 -0.96
N HIS A 262 12.53 15.72 -1.73
CA HIS A 262 12.52 14.26 -1.58
C HIS A 262 13.92 13.67 -1.81
N LYS A 263 14.60 14.03 -2.89
CA LYS A 263 15.97 13.56 -3.16
C LYS A 263 16.93 13.96 -2.03
N ARG A 264 16.83 15.19 -1.52
CA ARG A 264 17.68 15.65 -0.41
C ARG A 264 17.36 14.96 0.90
N LYS A 265 16.08 14.65 1.16
CA LYS A 265 15.63 14.01 2.41
C LYS A 265 15.97 12.53 2.45
N PHE A 266 15.73 11.82 1.38
CA PHE A 266 15.85 10.36 1.34
C PHE A 266 17.20 9.88 0.78
N GLY A 267 17.85 10.63 -0.10
CA GLY A 267 19.16 10.30 -0.65
C GLY A 267 20.32 10.39 0.37
N LYS A 268 20.11 11.01 1.53
CA LYS A 268 21.11 11.05 2.61
C LYS A 268 21.19 9.76 3.44
N ASN A 269 20.28 8.83 3.22
CA ASN A 269 20.14 7.59 3.99
C ASN A 269 20.67 6.37 3.22
N LEU A 270 21.37 6.60 2.10
CA LEU A 270 22.09 5.58 1.32
C LEU A 270 23.40 5.20 2.00
#